data_8954763a8f1e962ec03a684b9e90346a
#
_entry.id   8954763a8f1e962ec03a684b9e90346a
#
_cell.length_a   1.000
_cell.length_b   1.000
_cell.length_c   1.000
_cell.angle_alpha   90.00
_cell.angle_beta   90.00
_cell.angle_gamma   90.00
#
_symmetry.space_group_name_H-M   'P 1'
#
loop_
_entity.id
_entity.type
_entity.pdbx_description
1 polymer ?
#
loop_
_entity_poly.entity_id
_entity_poly.type
_entity_poly.pdbx_seq_one_letter_code
_entity_poly.pdbx_strand_id
1 'polypeptide(L)'
;MIGWLLDTNVIAALINRNGAPSVKNWAATQDETCMFLSILTLGEYDKGIENLPPDDPNRYVYGAARDALEERFSGRVLSLTDNCVRRWGAISGRVKLATSHAPPVIDTMLAATAIEHDLYLVTRNVKDTRFSGAAVFDPWSDDPARFPLSGK
;
A
#
# COMPACT_ATOMS: atom_id res chain seq x y z
N MET A 1 4.77 0.01 -15.80
CA MET A 1 4.36 -0.57 -14.49
C MET A 1 3.93 -2.00 -14.69
N ILE A 2 4.39 -2.89 -13.86
CA ILE A 2 4.13 -4.33 -13.98
C ILE A 2 3.03 -4.83 -13.02
N GLY A 3 2.57 -4.00 -12.11
CA GLY A 3 1.54 -4.37 -11.14
C GLY A 3 1.19 -3.24 -10.19
N TRP A 4 0.61 -3.62 -9.06
CA TRP A 4 -0.02 -2.76 -8.08
C TRP A 4 0.53 -3.04 -6.68
N LEU A 5 1.07 -2.04 -5.99
CA LEU A 5 1.38 -2.11 -4.56
C LEU A 5 0.21 -1.51 -3.78
N LEU A 6 -0.47 -2.33 -3.00
CA LEU A 6 -1.68 -1.91 -2.27
C LEU A 6 -1.31 -1.33 -0.91
N ASP A 7 -1.75 -0.09 -0.66
CA ASP A 7 -1.67 0.51 0.67
C ASP A 7 -2.70 -0.10 1.62
N THR A 8 -2.47 0.01 2.91
CA THR A 8 -3.33 -0.55 3.97
C THR A 8 -4.77 -0.04 3.87
N ASN A 9 -5.00 1.22 3.50
CA ASN A 9 -6.35 1.76 3.31
C ASN A 9 -7.13 1.04 2.18
N VAL A 10 -6.46 0.64 1.13
CA VAL A 10 -7.04 -0.14 0.03
C VAL A 10 -7.38 -1.56 0.49
N ILE A 11 -6.47 -2.21 1.20
CA ILE A 11 -6.71 -3.54 1.80
C ILE A 11 -7.91 -3.49 2.74
N ALA A 12 -7.98 -2.49 3.61
CA ALA A 12 -9.10 -2.31 4.53
C ALA A 12 -10.45 -2.17 3.77
N ALA A 13 -10.47 -1.41 2.68
CA ALA A 13 -11.66 -1.27 1.84
C ALA A 13 -12.07 -2.58 1.14
N LEU A 14 -11.10 -3.40 0.73
CA LEU A 14 -11.36 -4.70 0.08
C LEU A 14 -11.87 -5.75 1.06
N ILE A 15 -11.36 -5.76 2.28
CA ILE A 15 -11.75 -6.73 3.33
C ILE A 15 -13.10 -6.34 3.96
N ASN A 16 -13.35 -5.05 4.15
CA ASN A 16 -14.56 -4.57 4.79
C ASN A 16 -15.79 -4.88 3.91
N ARG A 17 -16.78 -5.57 4.49
CA ARG A 17 -18.05 -5.86 3.81
C ARG A 17 -18.74 -4.61 3.26
N ASN A 18 -18.62 -3.48 3.97
CA ASN A 18 -19.17 -2.18 3.60
C ASN A 18 -18.12 -1.25 2.92
N GLY A 19 -17.01 -1.80 2.46
CA GLY A 19 -15.98 -1.05 1.76
C GLY A 19 -16.48 -0.45 0.45
N ALA A 20 -15.81 0.60 0.00
CA ALA A 20 -16.20 1.36 -1.19
C ALA A 20 -16.38 0.47 -2.43
N PRO A 21 -17.55 0.50 -3.10
CA PRO A 21 -17.82 -0.31 -4.28
C PRO A 21 -16.83 -0.06 -5.43
N SER A 22 -16.37 1.18 -5.61
CA SER A 22 -15.40 1.54 -6.66
C SER A 22 -14.08 0.78 -6.50
N VAL A 23 -13.59 0.64 -5.28
CA VAL A 23 -12.35 -0.09 -4.97
C VAL A 23 -12.54 -1.58 -5.23
N LYS A 24 -13.64 -2.16 -4.78
CA LYS A 24 -13.98 -3.57 -4.99
C LYS A 24 -14.16 -3.89 -6.47
N ASN A 25 -14.85 -3.04 -7.21
CA ASN A 25 -15.07 -3.21 -8.65
C ASN A 25 -13.77 -3.14 -9.43
N TRP A 26 -12.90 -2.16 -9.10
CA TRP A 26 -11.58 -2.10 -9.70
C TRP A 26 -10.78 -3.38 -9.45
N ALA A 27 -10.66 -3.80 -8.19
CA ALA A 27 -9.90 -5.00 -7.83
C ALA A 27 -10.41 -6.26 -8.51
N ALA A 28 -11.73 -6.40 -8.67
CA ALA A 28 -12.35 -7.54 -9.34
C ALA A 28 -12.00 -7.65 -10.84
N THR A 29 -11.61 -6.53 -11.46
CA THR A 29 -11.19 -6.50 -12.88
C THR A 29 -9.69 -6.75 -13.07
N GLN A 30 -8.90 -6.80 -11.99
CA GLN A 30 -7.46 -6.97 -12.05
C GLN A 30 -7.04 -8.42 -11.85
N ASP A 31 -5.90 -8.77 -12.44
CA ASP A 31 -5.24 -10.02 -12.14
C ASP A 31 -4.57 -9.93 -10.76
N GLU A 32 -5.03 -10.74 -9.82
CA GLU A 32 -4.51 -10.73 -8.44
C GLU A 32 -3.01 -11.06 -8.38
N THR A 33 -2.47 -11.81 -9.34
CA THR A 33 -1.04 -12.11 -9.39
C THR A 33 -0.17 -10.88 -9.64
N CYS A 34 -0.76 -9.79 -10.12
CA CYS A 34 -0.10 -8.50 -10.30
C CYS A 34 -0.26 -7.57 -9.07
N MET A 35 -0.88 -8.04 -7.99
CA MET A 35 -1.07 -7.28 -6.75
C MET A 35 -0.05 -7.70 -5.70
N PHE A 36 0.55 -6.71 -5.05
CA PHE A 36 1.61 -6.88 -4.05
C PHE A 36 1.26 -6.15 -2.77
N LEU A 37 1.76 -6.65 -1.65
CA LEU A 37 1.77 -5.96 -0.36
C LEU A 37 3.19 -5.59 0.03
N SER A 38 3.33 -4.57 0.85
CA SER A 38 4.56 -4.33 1.60
C SER A 38 4.51 -5.04 2.95
N ILE A 39 5.67 -5.47 3.44
CA ILE A 39 5.83 -5.93 4.83
C ILE A 39 5.36 -4.86 5.84
N LEU A 40 5.41 -3.58 5.45
CA LEU A 40 4.89 -2.47 6.26
C LEU A 40 3.41 -2.62 6.56
N THR A 41 2.61 -3.12 5.62
CA THR A 41 1.18 -3.35 5.82
C THR A 41 0.94 -4.41 6.91
N LEU A 42 1.70 -5.49 6.91
CA LEU A 42 1.62 -6.50 7.98
C LEU A 42 2.04 -5.90 9.32
N GLY A 43 3.09 -5.07 9.34
CA GLY A 43 3.52 -4.34 10.53
C GLY A 43 2.45 -3.38 11.06
N GLU A 44 1.70 -2.72 10.18
CA GLU A 44 0.57 -1.86 10.60
C GLU A 44 -0.57 -2.67 11.23
N TYR A 45 -0.85 -3.87 10.74
CA TYR A 45 -1.77 -4.80 11.40
C TYR A 45 -1.27 -5.21 12.79
N ASP A 46 0.01 -5.57 12.92
CA ASP A 46 0.61 -5.91 14.20
C ASP A 46 0.52 -4.76 15.20
N LYS A 47 0.82 -3.53 14.74
CA LYS A 47 0.66 -2.31 15.56
C LYS A 47 -0.78 -2.13 16.01
N GLY A 48 -1.75 -2.30 15.12
CA GLY A 48 -3.17 -2.18 15.43
C GLY A 48 -3.62 -3.22 16.48
N ILE A 49 -3.12 -4.45 16.39
CA ILE A 49 -3.39 -5.52 17.34
C ILE A 49 -2.81 -5.17 18.72
N GLU A 50 -1.54 -4.76 18.77
CA GLU A 50 -0.87 -4.42 20.04
C GLU A 50 -1.45 -3.18 20.72
N ASN A 51 -2.06 -2.28 19.97
CA ASN A 51 -2.75 -1.11 20.52
C ASN A 51 -4.10 -1.44 21.20
N LEU A 52 -4.65 -2.62 20.98
CA LEU A 52 -5.88 -3.07 21.62
C LEU A 52 -5.59 -3.56 23.05
N PRO A 53 -6.55 -3.42 24.00
CA PRO A 53 -6.43 -4.06 25.31
C PRO A 53 -6.15 -5.55 25.18
N PRO A 54 -5.34 -6.16 26.11
CA PRO A 54 -4.94 -7.56 25.99
C PRO A 54 -6.08 -8.58 25.90
N ASP A 55 -7.24 -8.25 26.44
CA ASP A 55 -8.44 -9.10 26.50
C ASP A 55 -9.50 -8.71 25.45
N ASP A 56 -9.20 -7.74 24.56
CA ASP A 56 -10.12 -7.33 23.51
C ASP A 56 -10.27 -8.45 22.46
N PRO A 57 -11.51 -8.93 22.18
CA PRO A 57 -11.74 -9.99 21.21
C PRO A 57 -11.34 -9.59 19.79
N ASN A 58 -11.25 -8.31 19.48
CA ASN A 58 -10.78 -7.82 18.17
C ASN A 58 -9.30 -8.14 17.92
N ARG A 59 -8.50 -8.41 18.95
CA ARG A 59 -7.13 -8.92 18.76
C ARG A 59 -7.10 -10.20 17.96
N TYR A 60 -8.00 -11.12 18.26
CA TYR A 60 -8.14 -12.37 17.51
C TYR A 60 -8.60 -12.11 16.07
N VAL A 61 -9.61 -11.25 15.89
CA VAL A 61 -10.19 -10.92 14.57
C VAL A 61 -9.13 -10.30 13.66
N TYR A 62 -8.38 -9.32 14.15
CA TYR A 62 -7.32 -8.67 13.37
C TYR A 62 -6.11 -9.56 13.15
N GLY A 63 -5.77 -10.41 14.10
CA GLY A 63 -4.74 -11.43 13.94
C GLY A 63 -5.08 -12.44 12.84
N ALA A 64 -6.32 -12.91 12.81
CA ALA A 64 -6.80 -13.81 11.76
C ALA A 64 -6.81 -13.12 10.38
N ALA A 65 -7.21 -11.85 10.31
CA ALA A 65 -7.18 -11.07 9.07
C ALA A 65 -5.75 -10.87 8.55
N ARG A 66 -4.80 -10.55 9.43
CA ARG A 66 -3.37 -10.44 9.07
C ARG A 66 -2.84 -11.75 8.52
N ASP A 67 -3.10 -12.87 9.19
CA ASP A 67 -2.62 -14.20 8.77
C ASP A 67 -3.22 -14.61 7.42
N ALA A 68 -4.50 -14.31 7.20
CA ALA A 68 -5.18 -14.55 5.91
C ALA A 68 -4.58 -13.72 4.78
N LEU A 69 -4.20 -12.46 5.04
CA LEU A 69 -3.52 -11.60 4.08
C LEU A 69 -2.14 -12.15 3.71
N GLU A 70 -1.36 -12.54 4.71
CA GLU A 70 -0.03 -13.10 4.51
C GLU A 70 -0.08 -14.36 3.66
N GLU A 71 -1.05 -15.24 3.92
CA GLU A 71 -1.27 -16.44 3.14
C GLU A 71 -1.71 -16.13 1.70
N ARG A 72 -2.69 -15.24 1.53
CA ARG A 72 -3.21 -14.87 0.21
C ARG A 72 -2.16 -14.21 -0.68
N PHE A 73 -1.29 -13.41 -0.09
CA PHE A 73 -0.19 -12.74 -0.80
C PHE A 73 1.14 -13.47 -0.70
N SER A 74 1.13 -14.76 -0.40
CA SER A 74 2.36 -15.56 -0.34
C SER A 74 3.18 -15.42 -1.63
N GLY A 75 4.48 -15.08 -1.48
CA GLY A 75 5.37 -14.76 -2.61
C GLY A 75 5.18 -13.36 -3.21
N ARG A 76 4.21 -12.58 -2.71
CA ARG A 76 3.91 -11.22 -3.19
C ARG A 76 3.91 -10.17 -2.06
N VAL A 77 4.49 -10.50 -0.92
CA VAL A 77 4.79 -9.56 0.16
C VAL A 77 6.22 -9.07 -0.03
N LEU A 78 6.37 -7.77 -0.28
CA LEU A 78 7.67 -7.16 -0.55
C LEU A 78 8.33 -6.71 0.75
N SER A 79 9.59 -7.10 0.94
CA SER A 79 10.42 -6.64 2.05
C SER A 79 10.95 -5.22 1.79
N LEU A 80 11.40 -4.56 2.86
CA LEU A 80 12.15 -3.31 2.75
C LEU A 80 13.62 -3.64 2.47
N THR A 81 14.00 -3.59 1.21
CA THR A 81 15.38 -3.80 0.77
C THR A 81 16.23 -2.57 1.06
N ASP A 82 17.56 -2.72 1.00
CA ASP A 82 18.52 -1.61 1.09
C ASP A 82 18.16 -0.50 0.10
N ASN A 83 17.83 -0.86 -1.14
CA ASN A 83 17.45 0.09 -2.18
C ASN A 83 16.15 0.84 -1.85
N CYS A 84 15.15 0.16 -1.31
CA CYS A 84 13.90 0.80 -0.87
C CYS A 84 14.19 1.86 0.21
N VAL A 85 14.98 1.51 1.22
CA VAL A 85 15.29 2.41 2.34
C VAL A 85 16.13 3.61 1.87
N ARG A 86 17.13 3.38 1.01
CA ARG A 86 17.95 4.46 0.46
C ARG A 86 17.13 5.40 -0.43
N ARG A 87 16.21 4.87 -1.22
CA ARG A 87 15.27 5.65 -2.03
C ARG A 87 14.32 6.46 -1.15
N TRP A 88 13.80 5.86 -0.08
CA TRP A 88 13.03 6.59 0.92
C TRP A 88 13.78 7.81 1.45
N GLY A 89 15.05 7.65 1.83
CA GLY A 89 15.88 8.76 2.32
C GLY A 89 16.02 9.88 1.30
N ALA A 90 16.29 9.54 0.04
CA ALA A 90 16.40 10.51 -1.05
C ALA A 90 15.10 11.26 -1.31
N ILE A 91 13.96 10.56 -1.34
CA ILE A 91 12.62 11.15 -1.53
C ILE A 91 12.30 12.08 -0.35
N SER A 92 12.49 11.61 0.88
CA SER A 92 12.18 12.40 2.10
C SER A 92 12.98 13.70 2.15
N GLY A 93 14.26 13.66 1.84
CA GLY A 93 15.11 14.85 1.79
C GLY A 93 14.69 15.83 0.69
N ARG A 94 14.41 15.34 -0.52
CA ARG A 94 13.96 16.15 -1.65
C ARG A 94 12.62 16.82 -1.37
N VAL A 95 11.65 16.07 -0.83
CA VAL A 95 10.32 16.60 -0.52
C VAL A 95 10.40 17.64 0.59
N LYS A 96 11.19 17.40 1.65
CA LYS A 96 11.40 18.37 2.72
C LYS A 96 12.02 19.65 2.20
N LEU A 97 13.01 19.56 1.33
CA LEU A 97 13.65 20.73 0.71
C LEU A 97 12.63 21.54 -0.12
N ALA A 98 11.78 20.87 -0.89
CA ALA A 98 10.80 21.51 -1.77
C ALA A 98 9.59 22.09 -1.04
N THR A 99 9.14 21.44 0.04
CA THR A 99 7.87 21.76 0.73
C THR A 99 8.06 22.33 2.13
N SER A 100 9.27 22.34 2.67
CA SER A 100 9.63 22.69 4.06
C SER A 100 9.08 21.72 5.12
N HIS A 101 8.48 20.62 4.73
CA HIS A 101 7.91 19.60 5.63
C HIS A 101 8.41 18.21 5.24
N ALA A 102 8.77 17.42 6.25
CA ALA A 102 9.08 16.01 6.04
C ALA A 102 7.78 15.25 5.68
N PRO A 103 7.77 14.44 4.62
CA PRO A 103 6.60 13.62 4.28
C PRO A 103 6.41 12.50 5.31
N PRO A 104 5.18 11.92 5.44
CA PRO A 104 4.93 10.78 6.30
C PRO A 104 5.85 9.61 5.96
N VAL A 105 6.42 8.96 6.99
CA VAL A 105 7.46 7.93 6.82
C VAL A 105 6.92 6.71 6.08
N ILE A 106 5.78 6.17 6.53
CA ILE A 106 5.21 4.95 5.95
C ILE A 106 4.78 5.17 4.51
N ASP A 107 4.06 6.26 4.21
CA ASP A 107 3.61 6.58 2.85
C ASP A 107 4.80 6.76 1.90
N THR A 108 5.87 7.38 2.37
CA THR A 108 7.09 7.58 1.58
C THR A 108 7.85 6.28 1.37
N MET A 109 7.87 5.39 2.35
CA MET A 109 8.45 4.04 2.19
C MET A 109 7.66 3.19 1.20
N LEU A 110 6.34 3.28 1.20
CA LEU A 110 5.50 2.62 0.20
C LEU A 110 5.78 3.17 -1.20
N ALA A 111 5.89 4.49 -1.33
CA ALA A 111 6.24 5.12 -2.60
C ALA A 111 7.61 4.67 -3.10
N ALA A 112 8.62 4.63 -2.23
CA ALA A 112 9.95 4.13 -2.55
C ALA A 112 9.93 2.67 -3.01
N THR A 113 9.16 1.82 -2.35
CA THR A 113 8.98 0.41 -2.70
C THR A 113 8.30 0.27 -4.06
N ALA A 114 7.25 1.04 -4.32
CA ALA A 114 6.54 1.02 -5.60
C ALA A 114 7.47 1.41 -6.77
N ILE A 115 8.27 2.46 -6.59
CA ILE A 115 9.26 2.89 -7.60
C ILE A 115 10.29 1.80 -7.85
N GLU A 116 10.83 1.21 -6.79
CA GLU A 116 11.89 0.19 -6.88
C GLU A 116 11.42 -1.07 -7.62
N HIS A 117 10.15 -1.43 -7.51
CA HIS A 117 9.57 -2.63 -8.12
C HIS A 117 8.75 -2.35 -9.38
N ASP A 118 8.79 -1.14 -9.92
CA ASP A 118 8.03 -0.73 -11.11
C ASP A 118 6.52 -1.00 -10.97
N LEU A 119 5.95 -0.58 -9.83
CA LEU A 119 4.54 -0.76 -9.48
C LEU A 119 3.83 0.60 -9.37
N TYR A 120 2.53 0.62 -9.71
CA TYR A 120 1.66 1.69 -9.24
C TYR A 120 1.47 1.58 -7.74
N LEU A 121 1.59 2.69 -7.02
CA LEU A 121 1.15 2.76 -5.62
C LEU A 121 -0.36 3.00 -5.59
N VAL A 122 -1.11 2.05 -5.06
CA VAL A 122 -2.56 2.13 -4.94
C VAL A 122 -2.91 2.64 -3.55
N THR A 123 -3.41 3.86 -3.46
CA THR A 123 -3.70 4.51 -2.18
C THR A 123 -4.74 5.61 -2.32
N ARG A 124 -5.49 5.85 -1.25
CA ARG A 124 -6.33 7.03 -1.10
C ARG A 124 -5.54 8.28 -0.68
N ASN A 125 -4.34 8.10 -0.11
CA ASN A 125 -3.50 9.18 0.43
C ASN A 125 -2.67 9.88 -0.66
N VAL A 126 -3.30 10.31 -1.74
CA VAL A 126 -2.63 10.97 -2.87
C VAL A 126 -1.90 12.23 -2.41
N LYS A 127 -2.48 12.99 -1.48
CA LYS A 127 -1.89 14.20 -0.91
C LYS A 127 -0.50 13.96 -0.33
N ASP A 128 -0.31 12.84 0.38
CA ASP A 128 0.92 12.52 1.10
C ASP A 128 1.97 11.88 0.20
N THR A 129 1.59 11.41 -0.99
CA THR A 129 2.46 10.66 -1.91
C THR A 129 2.77 11.38 -3.22
N ARG A 130 2.03 12.45 -3.57
CA ARG A 130 2.11 13.13 -4.87
C ARG A 130 3.49 13.70 -5.22
N PHE A 131 4.30 14.06 -4.23
CA PHE A 131 5.64 14.60 -4.44
C PHE A 131 6.75 13.54 -4.40
N SER A 132 6.39 12.30 -4.18
CA SER A 132 7.36 11.19 -4.06
C SER A 132 8.02 10.81 -5.39
N GLY A 133 7.36 11.07 -6.50
CA GLY A 133 7.74 10.59 -7.83
C GLY A 133 7.17 9.21 -8.17
N ALA A 134 6.45 8.56 -7.25
CA ALA A 134 5.73 7.32 -7.55
C ALA A 134 4.54 7.59 -8.47
N ALA A 135 4.22 6.62 -9.33
CA ALA A 135 2.96 6.62 -10.07
C ALA A 135 1.85 6.15 -9.12
N VAL A 136 0.94 7.06 -8.76
CA VAL A 136 -0.11 6.83 -7.77
C VAL A 136 -1.45 6.65 -8.44
N PHE A 137 -2.18 5.61 -8.04
CA PHE A 137 -3.55 5.34 -8.46
C PHE A 137 -4.49 5.34 -7.24
N ASP A 138 -5.53 6.17 -7.31
CA ASP A 138 -6.59 6.23 -6.30
C ASP A 138 -7.86 5.53 -6.82
N PRO A 139 -8.15 4.28 -6.37
CA PRO A 139 -9.30 3.53 -6.87
C PRO A 139 -10.67 4.09 -6.42
N TRP A 140 -10.69 5.13 -5.57
CA TRP A 140 -11.92 5.83 -5.22
C TRP A 140 -12.33 6.84 -6.28
N SER A 141 -11.36 7.45 -7.00
CA SER A 141 -11.62 8.61 -7.86
C SER A 141 -11.01 8.54 -9.25
N ASP A 142 -9.95 7.74 -9.46
CA ASP A 142 -9.27 7.69 -10.76
C ASP A 142 -9.93 6.72 -11.72
N ASP A 143 -9.80 7.02 -13.03
CA ASP A 143 -10.19 6.11 -14.10
C ASP A 143 -9.08 5.05 -14.32
N PRO A 144 -9.35 3.76 -14.07
CA PRO A 144 -8.35 2.69 -14.23
C PRO A 144 -7.77 2.60 -15.65
N ALA A 145 -8.52 3.03 -16.68
CA ALA A 145 -8.05 2.99 -18.06
C ALA A 145 -6.80 3.86 -18.30
N ARG A 146 -6.53 4.81 -17.43
CA ARG A 146 -5.36 5.69 -17.49
C ARG A 146 -4.10 5.07 -16.87
N PHE A 147 -4.20 3.86 -16.33
CA PHE A 147 -3.12 3.17 -15.60
C PHE A 147 -2.88 1.78 -16.20
N PRO A 148 -2.41 1.69 -17.45
CA PRO A 148 -2.16 0.40 -18.08
C PRO A 148 -0.98 -0.33 -17.46
N LEU A 149 -1.07 -1.66 -17.35
CA LEU A 149 0.06 -2.50 -17.00
C LEU A 149 0.84 -2.90 -18.26
N SER A 150 2.17 -2.89 -18.15
CA SER A 150 3.06 -3.35 -19.21
C SER A 150 2.97 -4.88 -19.36
N GLY A 151 2.86 -5.37 -20.57
CA GLY A 151 2.83 -6.81 -20.86
C GLY A 151 1.45 -7.45 -20.91
N LYS A 152 0.40 -6.64 -20.93
CA LYS A 152 -0.96 -7.10 -21.24
C LYS A 152 -1.48 -6.50 -22.54
#